data_83c97bbe8479b2c309e84f2aa072a1a6
#
_entry.id   83c97bbe8479b2c309e84f2aa072a1a6
#
_cell.length_a   1.000
_cell.length_b   1.000
_cell.length_c   1.000
_cell.angle_alpha   90.00
_cell.angle_beta   90.00
_cell.angle_gamma   90.00
#
_symmetry.space_group_name_H-M   'P 1'
#
loop_
_entity.id
_entity.type
_entity.pdbx_description
1 polymer ?
#
loop_
_entity_poly.entity_id
_entity_poly.type
_entity_poly.pdbx_seq_one_letter_code
_entity_poly.pdbx_strand_id
1 'polypeptide(L)'
;MRLCVLIVLLFATPALAQDRRAGDFDYYVLALSWSPNWCATTGDARGSDQCNARHDHGWILHGLWPQYHRGWPQFCQSGKQPPSRSQTHAMTDIMGSPGLAWHQWKKHGTCSGFDASGYFALSRAAYARITRPAAFRKLNETVRLPARVVEAAFLKANKGLEPDGITITCKQGHIAEARICLSGDLQFVPCGADVVRDCRDERALFTPVR
;
A
#
# COMPACT_ATOMS: atom_id res chain seq x y z
N MET A 1 60.66 19.04 20.86
CA MET A 1 59.25 18.61 20.86
C MET A 1 58.83 18.42 19.42
N ARG A 2 58.73 17.17 18.94
CA ARG A 2 58.30 16.85 17.55
C ARG A 2 56.80 16.58 17.57
N LEU A 3 56.03 17.42 16.90
CA LEU A 3 54.58 17.32 16.78
C LEU A 3 54.27 16.30 15.65
N CYS A 4 53.76 15.12 16.01
CA CYS A 4 53.27 14.15 15.04
C CYS A 4 51.83 14.52 14.67
N VAL A 5 51.62 15.00 13.45
CA VAL A 5 50.27 15.22 12.88
C VAL A 5 49.73 13.87 12.38
N LEU A 6 48.74 13.34 13.07
CA LEU A 6 47.98 12.14 12.60
C LEU A 6 46.97 12.59 11.55
N ILE A 7 47.22 12.24 10.30
CA ILE A 7 46.23 12.42 9.20
C ILE A 7 45.26 11.25 9.25
N VAL A 8 44.02 11.52 9.70
CA VAL A 8 42.92 10.56 9.65
C VAL A 8 42.32 10.61 8.23
N LEU A 9 42.63 9.61 7.44
CA LEU A 9 41.99 9.39 6.14
C LEU A 9 40.55 8.88 6.34
N LEU A 10 39.56 9.76 6.18
CA LEU A 10 38.13 9.40 6.11
C LEU A 10 37.85 8.69 4.76
N PHE A 11 37.76 7.37 4.80
CA PHE A 11 37.24 6.60 3.67
C PHE A 11 35.72 6.83 3.58
N ALA A 12 35.31 7.70 2.67
CA ALA A 12 33.91 7.80 2.26
C ALA A 12 33.56 6.52 1.48
N THR A 13 32.83 5.60 2.10
CA THR A 13 32.23 4.46 1.38
C THR A 13 31.22 5.02 0.38
N PRO A 14 31.32 4.69 -0.93
CA PRO A 14 30.28 5.09 -1.87
C PRO A 14 28.97 4.41 -1.44
N ALA A 15 27.95 5.22 -1.12
CA ALA A 15 26.59 4.73 -1.01
C ALA A 15 26.23 4.16 -2.39
N LEU A 16 26.10 2.83 -2.49
CA LEU A 16 25.61 2.19 -3.69
C LEU A 16 24.20 2.73 -3.93
N ALA A 17 24.05 3.63 -4.89
CA ALA A 17 22.75 4.01 -5.41
C ALA A 17 22.13 2.73 -5.96
N GLN A 18 21.12 2.22 -5.28
CA GLN A 18 20.37 1.04 -5.74
C GLN A 18 19.82 1.39 -7.12
N ASP A 19 20.29 0.67 -8.15
CA ASP A 19 19.92 0.93 -9.54
C ASP A 19 18.41 0.68 -9.68
N ARG A 20 17.63 1.76 -9.71
CA ARG A 20 16.15 1.73 -9.71
C ARG A 20 15.62 1.42 -11.10
N ARG A 21 15.96 0.25 -11.64
CA ARG A 21 15.48 -0.19 -12.94
C ARG A 21 14.00 -0.55 -12.86
N ALA A 22 13.23 -0.02 -13.80
CA ALA A 22 11.83 -0.40 -13.94
C ALA A 22 11.73 -1.88 -14.31
N GLY A 23 10.89 -2.63 -13.60
CA GLY A 23 10.70 -4.07 -13.79
C GLY A 23 11.64 -4.97 -12.97
N ASP A 24 12.59 -4.38 -12.25
CA ASP A 24 13.49 -5.12 -11.35
C ASP A 24 12.96 -5.03 -9.91
N PHE A 25 12.27 -6.07 -9.46
CA PHE A 25 11.73 -6.23 -8.11
C PHE A 25 11.30 -7.69 -7.88
N ASP A 26 11.09 -8.08 -6.62
CA ASP A 26 10.85 -9.49 -6.26
C ASP A 26 9.36 -9.85 -6.19
N TYR A 27 8.51 -8.94 -5.67
CA TYR A 27 7.08 -9.18 -5.47
C TYR A 27 6.31 -7.85 -5.36
N TYR A 28 4.99 -7.94 -5.24
CA TYR A 28 4.13 -6.78 -5.01
C TYR A 28 3.55 -6.75 -3.60
N VAL A 29 3.41 -5.57 -3.03
CA VAL A 29 2.49 -5.31 -1.91
C VAL A 29 1.22 -4.67 -2.47
N LEU A 30 0.09 -5.36 -2.34
CA LEU A 30 -1.22 -4.78 -2.50
C LEU A 30 -1.63 -4.11 -1.19
N ALA A 31 -1.73 -2.79 -1.19
CA ALA A 31 -2.18 -2.00 -0.05
C ALA A 31 -3.66 -1.64 -0.20
N LEU A 32 -4.47 -2.06 0.76
CA LEU A 32 -5.88 -1.73 0.87
C LEU A 32 -6.09 -0.81 2.06
N SER A 33 -6.59 0.40 1.84
CA SER A 33 -6.93 1.35 2.92
C SER A 33 -8.39 1.19 3.34
N TRP A 34 -8.65 1.22 4.67
CA TRP A 34 -10.00 1.37 5.16
C TRP A 34 -10.44 2.83 5.05
N SER A 35 -11.23 3.14 4.03
CA SER A 35 -11.63 4.51 3.68
C SER A 35 -12.26 5.30 4.84
N PRO A 36 -13.19 4.73 5.65
CA PRO A 36 -13.79 5.48 6.76
C PRO A 36 -12.77 5.98 7.78
N ASN A 37 -11.77 5.18 8.15
CA ASN A 37 -10.73 5.59 9.09
C ASN A 37 -9.79 6.65 8.49
N TRP A 38 -9.46 6.52 7.20
CA TRP A 38 -8.69 7.55 6.51
C TRP A 38 -9.47 8.88 6.45
N CYS A 39 -10.77 8.83 6.21
CA CYS A 39 -11.64 9.99 6.22
C CYS A 39 -11.65 10.67 7.59
N ALA A 40 -11.87 9.89 8.66
CA ALA A 40 -11.89 10.41 10.03
C ALA A 40 -10.57 11.06 10.47
N THR A 41 -9.43 10.53 10.00
CA THR A 41 -8.09 11.02 10.41
C THR A 41 -7.49 12.06 9.48
N THR A 42 -7.94 12.13 8.24
CA THR A 42 -7.25 12.93 7.20
C THR A 42 -8.20 13.50 6.15
N GLY A 43 -9.10 12.70 5.61
CA GLY A 43 -9.85 13.02 4.41
C GLY A 43 -10.88 14.14 4.63
N ASP A 44 -11.57 14.13 5.77
CA ASP A 44 -12.59 15.13 6.12
C ASP A 44 -11.96 16.53 6.25
N ALA A 45 -10.84 16.62 6.93
CA ALA A 45 -10.11 17.89 7.08
C ALA A 45 -9.60 18.46 5.74
N ARG A 46 -9.50 17.60 4.71
CA ARG A 46 -9.09 17.97 3.34
C ARG A 46 -10.26 18.21 2.40
N GLY A 47 -11.50 18.03 2.85
CA GLY A 47 -12.68 18.08 1.98
C GLY A 47 -12.61 17.06 0.83
N SER A 48 -12.05 15.86 1.08
CA SER A 48 -11.86 14.85 0.05
C SER A 48 -13.19 14.26 -0.41
N ASP A 49 -13.45 14.27 -1.72
CA ASP A 49 -14.64 13.67 -2.31
C ASP A 49 -14.76 12.16 -2.00
N GLN A 50 -13.63 11.46 -1.81
CA GLN A 50 -13.61 10.07 -1.35
C GLN A 50 -14.43 9.86 -0.06
N CYS A 51 -14.56 10.89 0.78
CA CYS A 51 -15.25 10.82 2.09
C CYS A 51 -16.74 11.13 2.00
N ASN A 52 -17.24 11.42 0.81
CA ASN A 52 -18.67 11.63 0.61
C ASN A 52 -19.42 10.28 0.75
N ALA A 53 -20.46 10.26 1.58
CA ALA A 53 -21.27 9.06 1.87
C ALA A 53 -21.87 8.40 0.61
N ARG A 54 -22.09 9.17 -0.48
CA ARG A 54 -22.58 8.64 -1.76
C ARG A 54 -21.70 7.53 -2.36
N HIS A 55 -20.42 7.48 -2.00
CA HIS A 55 -19.48 6.51 -2.55
C HIS A 55 -19.48 5.17 -1.83
N ASP A 56 -19.98 5.12 -0.59
CA ASP A 56 -20.05 3.91 0.22
C ASP A 56 -18.71 3.12 0.26
N HIS A 57 -17.60 3.84 0.37
CA HIS A 57 -16.26 3.25 0.33
C HIS A 57 -15.91 2.52 1.63
N GLY A 58 -15.60 1.21 1.52
CA GLY A 58 -14.98 0.41 2.57
C GLY A 58 -13.46 0.26 2.33
N TRP A 59 -13.00 -0.97 2.09
CA TRP A 59 -11.63 -1.24 1.66
C TRP A 59 -11.43 -0.80 0.21
N ILE A 60 -10.62 0.22 -0.01
CA ILE A 60 -10.22 0.71 -1.33
C ILE A 60 -8.76 0.39 -1.61
N LEU A 61 -8.42 0.36 -2.89
CA LEU A 61 -7.04 0.20 -3.32
C LEU A 61 -6.24 1.47 -3.04
N HIS A 62 -5.28 1.40 -2.09
CA HIS A 62 -4.29 2.46 -1.95
C HIS A 62 -3.25 2.38 -3.07
N GLY A 63 -2.72 1.18 -3.35
CA GLY A 63 -1.79 0.96 -4.44
C GLY A 63 -1.31 -0.48 -4.56
N LEU A 64 -0.62 -0.75 -5.66
CA LEU A 64 0.12 -1.98 -5.91
C LEU A 64 1.60 -1.61 -6.02
N TRP A 65 2.41 -2.02 -5.03
CA TRP A 65 3.76 -1.52 -4.87
C TRP A 65 4.81 -2.60 -5.15
N PRO A 66 5.65 -2.44 -6.17
CA PRO A 66 6.83 -3.29 -6.34
C PRO A 66 7.72 -3.24 -5.09
N GLN A 67 8.23 -4.40 -4.67
CA GLN A 67 9.05 -4.58 -3.47
C GLN A 67 10.27 -5.43 -3.79
N TYR A 68 11.39 -5.17 -3.11
CA TYR A 68 12.46 -6.12 -2.95
C TYR A 68 12.25 -6.95 -1.68
N HIS A 69 12.95 -8.05 -1.52
CA HIS A 69 12.98 -8.78 -0.24
C HIS A 69 13.45 -7.89 0.92
N ARG A 70 14.18 -6.81 0.59
CA ARG A 70 14.54 -5.74 1.52
C ARG A 70 14.49 -4.40 0.81
N GLY A 71 13.61 -3.50 1.28
CA GLY A 71 13.37 -2.19 0.67
C GLY A 71 12.44 -2.26 -0.54
N TRP A 72 12.33 -1.15 -1.24
CA TRP A 72 11.41 -1.01 -2.37
C TRP A 72 11.90 0.02 -3.39
N PRO A 73 11.66 -0.20 -4.69
CA PRO A 73 11.89 0.82 -5.70
C PRO A 73 10.78 1.88 -5.66
N GLN A 74 11.13 3.13 -5.92
CA GLN A 74 10.16 4.21 -6.05
C GLN A 74 10.67 5.28 -7.00
N PHE A 75 9.76 5.94 -7.73
CA PHE A 75 10.08 7.01 -8.67
C PHE A 75 11.11 6.59 -9.72
N CYS A 76 10.95 5.39 -10.29
CA CYS A 76 11.90 4.85 -11.27
C CYS A 76 11.86 5.65 -12.57
N GLN A 77 13.02 5.78 -13.22
CA GLN A 77 13.14 6.36 -14.55
C GLN A 77 12.76 5.31 -15.60
N SER A 78 11.47 5.21 -15.91
CA SER A 78 10.95 4.17 -16.82
C SER A 78 10.93 4.56 -18.30
N GLY A 79 11.09 5.84 -18.62
CA GLY A 79 10.87 6.38 -19.98
C GLY A 79 9.41 6.24 -20.49
N LYS A 80 8.49 5.73 -19.65
CA LYS A 80 7.08 5.54 -20.01
C LYS A 80 6.29 6.84 -19.88
N GLN A 81 5.32 7.01 -20.77
CA GLN A 81 4.43 8.16 -20.73
C GLN A 81 3.55 8.15 -19.48
N PRO A 82 3.31 9.30 -18.86
CA PRO A 82 2.37 9.43 -17.76
C PRO A 82 0.95 9.03 -18.17
N PRO A 83 0.09 8.60 -17.22
CA PRO A 83 -1.30 8.28 -17.52
C PRO A 83 -2.07 9.54 -17.97
N SER A 84 -3.01 9.35 -18.87
CA SER A 84 -3.99 10.37 -19.22
C SER A 84 -4.97 10.64 -18.05
N ARG A 85 -5.69 11.76 -18.13
CA ARG A 85 -6.76 12.06 -17.17
C ARG A 85 -7.84 10.98 -17.16
N SER A 86 -8.22 10.45 -18.34
CA SER A 86 -9.22 9.39 -18.45
C SER A 86 -8.76 8.09 -17.76
N GLN A 87 -7.49 7.70 -17.90
CA GLN A 87 -6.93 6.53 -17.22
C GLN A 87 -6.94 6.67 -15.69
N THR A 88 -6.57 7.84 -15.15
CA THR A 88 -6.62 8.07 -13.71
C THR A 88 -8.05 8.16 -13.18
N HIS A 89 -8.98 8.76 -13.94
CA HIS A 89 -10.41 8.77 -13.59
C HIS A 89 -11.02 7.38 -13.59
N ALA A 90 -10.62 6.51 -14.52
CA ALA A 90 -11.07 5.13 -14.57
C ALA A 90 -10.71 4.29 -13.33
N MET A 91 -9.78 4.78 -12.49
CA MET A 91 -9.40 4.10 -11.23
C MET A 91 -10.18 4.61 -10.02
N THR A 92 -11.03 5.61 -10.15
CA THR A 92 -11.71 6.27 -9.03
C THR A 92 -12.64 5.33 -8.26
N ASP A 93 -13.27 4.40 -8.96
CA ASP A 93 -14.19 3.40 -8.38
C ASP A 93 -13.53 2.51 -7.33
N ILE A 94 -12.25 2.19 -7.48
CA ILE A 94 -11.50 1.34 -6.55
C ILE A 94 -10.46 2.10 -5.72
N MET A 95 -10.02 3.28 -6.14
CA MET A 95 -8.98 4.08 -5.47
C MET A 95 -9.51 5.34 -4.79
N GLY A 96 -10.79 5.70 -5.02
CA GLY A 96 -11.45 6.85 -4.41
C GLY A 96 -11.11 8.20 -5.04
N SER A 97 -9.98 8.36 -5.74
CA SER A 97 -9.67 9.60 -6.45
C SER A 97 -8.67 9.43 -7.60
N PRO A 98 -8.80 10.24 -8.68
CA PRO A 98 -7.83 10.22 -9.78
C PRO A 98 -6.46 10.77 -9.35
N GLY A 99 -6.41 11.63 -8.34
CA GLY A 99 -5.17 12.15 -7.76
C GLY A 99 -4.34 11.06 -7.08
N LEU A 100 -5.01 10.11 -6.37
CA LEU A 100 -4.34 8.95 -5.82
C LEU A 100 -3.79 8.05 -6.92
N ALA A 101 -4.56 7.76 -7.95
CA ALA A 101 -4.12 6.95 -9.09
C ALA A 101 -2.87 7.54 -9.77
N TRP A 102 -2.87 8.86 -9.99
CA TRP A 102 -1.69 9.58 -10.50
C TRP A 102 -0.47 9.44 -9.59
N HIS A 103 -0.66 9.64 -8.28
CA HIS A 103 0.42 9.51 -7.30
C HIS A 103 1.00 8.10 -7.28
N GLN A 104 0.14 7.08 -7.29
CA GLN A 104 0.55 5.67 -7.27
C GLN A 104 1.32 5.30 -8.54
N TRP A 105 0.87 5.75 -9.71
CA TRP A 105 1.64 5.60 -10.94
C TRP A 105 3.02 6.22 -10.81
N LYS A 106 3.09 7.50 -10.45
CA LYS A 106 4.35 8.25 -10.36
C LYS A 106 5.34 7.60 -9.40
N LYS A 107 4.88 7.13 -8.25
CA LYS A 107 5.74 6.59 -7.19
C LYS A 107 6.10 5.12 -7.39
N HIS A 108 5.14 4.31 -7.79
CA HIS A 108 5.25 2.85 -7.82
C HIS A 108 5.08 2.27 -9.22
N GLY A 109 4.12 2.76 -9.99
CA GLY A 109 3.84 2.26 -11.32
C GLY A 109 5.01 2.40 -12.28
N THR A 110 5.77 3.50 -12.19
CA THR A 110 7.00 3.69 -12.98
C THR A 110 8.05 2.60 -12.74
N CYS A 111 7.99 1.91 -11.59
CA CYS A 111 8.91 0.85 -11.22
C CYS A 111 8.42 -0.56 -11.63
N SER A 112 7.16 -0.70 -12.06
CA SER A 112 6.56 -1.99 -12.38
C SER A 112 7.05 -2.64 -13.69
N GLY A 113 7.73 -1.87 -14.55
CA GLY A 113 8.09 -2.31 -15.90
C GLY A 113 6.97 -2.12 -16.94
N PHE A 114 5.73 -1.93 -16.52
CA PHE A 114 4.58 -1.68 -17.38
C PHE A 114 4.47 -0.21 -17.80
N ASP A 115 3.65 0.06 -18.80
CA ASP A 115 3.11 1.41 -19.03
C ASP A 115 1.94 1.68 -18.06
N ALA A 116 1.39 2.90 -18.10
CA ALA A 116 0.31 3.30 -17.19
C ALA A 116 -0.94 2.41 -17.34
N SER A 117 -1.29 2.01 -18.56
CA SER A 117 -2.43 1.13 -18.82
C SER A 117 -2.23 -0.24 -18.21
N GLY A 118 -1.07 -0.85 -18.45
CA GLY A 118 -0.71 -2.17 -17.91
C GLY A 118 -0.65 -2.16 -16.38
N TYR A 119 -0.03 -1.12 -15.77
CA TYR A 119 0.01 -0.99 -14.32
C TYR A 119 -1.38 -0.87 -13.69
N PHE A 120 -2.28 -0.05 -14.26
CA PHE A 120 -3.63 0.08 -13.74
C PHE A 120 -4.47 -1.18 -13.96
N ALA A 121 -4.29 -1.87 -15.10
CA ALA A 121 -4.93 -3.16 -15.34
C ALA A 121 -4.49 -4.22 -14.32
N LEU A 122 -3.18 -4.32 -14.06
CA LEU A 122 -2.62 -5.22 -13.03
C LEU A 122 -3.10 -4.85 -11.63
N SER A 123 -3.11 -3.55 -11.29
CA SER A 123 -3.61 -3.06 -9.99
C SER A 123 -5.08 -3.42 -9.78
N ARG A 124 -5.90 -3.31 -10.82
CA ARG A 124 -7.30 -3.71 -10.80
C ARG A 124 -7.48 -5.22 -10.65
N ALA A 125 -6.67 -6.02 -11.36
CA ALA A 125 -6.67 -7.46 -11.23
C ALA A 125 -6.26 -7.91 -9.81
N ALA A 126 -5.21 -7.31 -9.24
CA ALA A 126 -4.78 -7.57 -7.87
C ALA A 126 -5.88 -7.20 -6.85
N TYR A 127 -6.54 -6.07 -7.02
CA TYR A 127 -7.67 -5.68 -6.17
C TYR A 127 -8.85 -6.65 -6.27
N ALA A 128 -9.20 -7.10 -7.48
CA ALA A 128 -10.26 -8.07 -7.72
C ALA A 128 -9.92 -9.46 -7.16
N ARG A 129 -8.64 -9.84 -7.13
CA ARG A 129 -8.14 -11.11 -6.59
C ARG A 129 -8.45 -11.29 -5.10
N ILE A 130 -8.54 -10.19 -4.32
CA ILE A 130 -8.71 -10.22 -2.88
C ILE A 130 -10.19 -10.09 -2.50
N THR A 131 -10.69 -11.07 -1.79
CA THR A 131 -11.99 -11.00 -1.13
C THR A 131 -11.88 -10.14 0.11
N ARG A 132 -12.50 -8.96 0.07
CA ARG A 132 -12.55 -8.04 1.20
C ARG A 132 -13.65 -8.47 2.17
N PRO A 133 -13.33 -8.71 3.48
CA PRO A 133 -14.30 -9.26 4.42
C PRO A 133 -15.56 -8.40 4.56
N ALA A 134 -16.72 -8.97 4.19
CA ALA A 134 -17.99 -8.26 4.20
C ALA A 134 -18.49 -7.88 5.60
N ALA A 135 -18.01 -8.55 6.65
CA ALA A 135 -18.39 -8.29 8.03
C ALA A 135 -18.16 -6.82 8.44
N PHE A 136 -17.09 -6.20 7.95
CA PHE A 136 -16.75 -4.82 8.29
C PHE A 136 -17.70 -3.79 7.68
N ARG A 137 -18.43 -4.13 6.62
CA ARG A 137 -19.45 -3.24 6.02
C ARG A 137 -20.78 -3.22 6.79
N LYS A 138 -20.94 -4.14 7.74
CA LYS A 138 -22.16 -4.28 8.55
C LYS A 138 -22.06 -3.57 9.91
N LEU A 139 -20.97 -2.87 10.16
CA LEU A 139 -20.82 -2.10 11.39
C LEU A 139 -21.75 -0.87 11.34
N ASN A 140 -22.47 -0.65 12.43
CA ASN A 140 -23.37 0.49 12.59
C ASN A 140 -22.73 1.61 13.45
N GLU A 141 -21.66 1.29 14.16
CA GLU A 141 -20.95 2.23 15.03
C GLU A 141 -19.45 1.97 15.00
N THR A 142 -18.66 2.95 15.46
CA THR A 142 -17.21 2.79 15.59
C THR A 142 -16.91 1.81 16.72
N VAL A 143 -16.19 0.76 16.38
CA VAL A 143 -15.73 -0.27 17.32
C VAL A 143 -14.24 -0.13 17.63
N ARG A 144 -13.81 -0.71 18.76
CA ARG A 144 -12.40 -0.87 19.10
C ARG A 144 -12.05 -2.36 19.01
N LEU A 145 -11.04 -2.69 18.22
CA LEU A 145 -10.63 -4.07 18.04
C LEU A 145 -9.11 -4.16 17.80
N PRO A 146 -8.48 -5.27 18.15
CA PRO A 146 -7.10 -5.52 17.80
C PRO A 146 -6.94 -5.84 16.31
N ALA A 147 -5.80 -5.45 15.73
CA ALA A 147 -5.52 -5.67 14.30
C ALA A 147 -5.65 -7.14 13.88
N ARG A 148 -5.31 -8.10 14.75
CA ARG A 148 -5.44 -9.54 14.49
C ARG A 148 -6.86 -9.99 14.12
N VAL A 149 -7.90 -9.24 14.55
CA VAL A 149 -9.29 -9.55 14.17
C VAL A 149 -9.53 -9.23 12.69
N VAL A 150 -8.95 -8.12 12.21
CA VAL A 150 -9.01 -7.76 10.79
C VAL A 150 -8.21 -8.75 9.96
N GLU A 151 -7.01 -9.10 10.39
CA GLU A 151 -6.15 -10.09 9.75
C GLU A 151 -6.85 -11.44 9.63
N ALA A 152 -7.37 -11.99 10.75
CA ALA A 152 -8.11 -13.24 10.76
C ALA A 152 -9.32 -13.23 9.79
N ALA A 153 -10.00 -12.10 9.66
CA ALA A 153 -11.09 -11.96 8.71
C ALA A 153 -10.62 -12.04 7.24
N PHE A 154 -9.47 -11.43 6.91
CA PHE A 154 -8.87 -11.54 5.58
C PHE A 154 -8.38 -12.97 5.31
N LEU A 155 -7.70 -13.61 6.24
CA LEU A 155 -7.25 -15.01 6.12
C LEU A 155 -8.43 -15.95 5.86
N LYS A 156 -9.50 -15.80 6.62
CA LYS A 156 -10.74 -16.58 6.44
C LYS A 156 -11.39 -16.38 5.08
N ALA A 157 -11.35 -15.14 4.56
CA ALA A 157 -12.01 -14.78 3.30
C ALA A 157 -11.19 -15.17 2.06
N ASN A 158 -9.88 -15.44 2.20
CA ASN A 158 -8.97 -15.66 1.08
C ASN A 158 -8.21 -16.97 1.26
N LYS A 159 -8.74 -18.05 0.69
CA LYS A 159 -8.11 -19.37 0.75
C LYS A 159 -6.70 -19.32 0.14
N GLY A 160 -5.72 -19.82 0.88
CA GLY A 160 -4.30 -19.84 0.49
C GLY A 160 -3.52 -18.59 0.89
N LEU A 161 -4.17 -17.58 1.48
CA LEU A 161 -3.46 -16.50 2.15
C LEU A 161 -3.03 -16.99 3.55
N GLU A 162 -1.73 -16.93 3.82
CA GLU A 162 -1.15 -17.32 5.11
C GLU A 162 -0.81 -16.09 5.96
N PRO A 163 -0.62 -16.22 7.29
CA PRO A 163 -0.35 -15.09 8.18
C PRO A 163 0.91 -14.29 7.83
N ASP A 164 1.92 -14.91 7.24
CA ASP A 164 3.15 -14.25 6.78
C ASP A 164 2.98 -13.49 5.45
N GLY A 165 1.86 -13.68 4.76
CA GLY A 165 1.50 -13.00 3.50
C GLY A 165 0.67 -11.72 3.69
N ILE A 166 0.34 -11.34 4.93
CA ILE A 166 -0.49 -10.16 5.23
C ILE A 166 0.03 -9.42 6.46
N THR A 167 -0.14 -8.10 6.50
CA THR A 167 0.04 -7.29 7.71
C THR A 167 -1.04 -6.23 7.80
N ILE A 168 -1.53 -5.98 9.01
CA ILE A 168 -2.53 -4.93 9.28
C ILE A 168 -1.83 -3.78 9.99
N THR A 169 -1.84 -2.61 9.37
CA THR A 169 -1.20 -1.42 9.94
C THR A 169 -2.19 -0.50 10.64
N CYS A 170 -1.68 0.30 11.58
CA CYS A 170 -2.44 1.37 12.24
C CYS A 170 -1.80 2.73 12.02
N LYS A 171 -2.64 3.76 12.08
CA LYS A 171 -2.21 5.15 12.09
C LYS A 171 -3.11 5.95 13.03
N GLN A 172 -2.50 6.70 13.94
CA GLN A 172 -3.23 7.58 14.90
C GLN A 172 -4.33 6.83 15.68
N GLY A 173 -4.03 5.59 16.12
CA GLY A 173 -4.99 4.76 16.87
C GLY A 173 -6.12 4.16 16.03
N HIS A 174 -6.05 4.23 14.70
CA HIS A 174 -7.03 3.64 13.78
C HIS A 174 -6.40 2.54 12.94
N ILE A 175 -7.13 1.47 12.65
CA ILE A 175 -6.76 0.51 11.59
C ILE A 175 -6.62 1.30 10.28
N ALA A 176 -5.47 1.22 9.64
CA ALA A 176 -5.17 2.02 8.44
C ALA A 176 -5.24 1.18 7.17
N GLU A 177 -4.44 0.12 7.10
CA GLU A 177 -4.29 -0.66 5.86
C GLU A 177 -4.18 -2.16 6.16
N ALA A 178 -4.69 -2.96 5.22
CA ALA A 178 -4.31 -4.35 5.01
C ALA A 178 -3.32 -4.38 3.85
N ARG A 179 -2.12 -4.89 4.07
CA ARG A 179 -1.08 -5.07 3.06
C ARG A 179 -0.91 -6.55 2.80
N ILE A 180 -1.10 -6.96 1.57
CA ILE A 180 -1.06 -8.36 1.14
C ILE A 180 0.04 -8.52 0.09
N CYS A 181 0.91 -9.50 0.29
CA CYS A 181 2.04 -9.75 -0.59
C CYS A 181 1.67 -10.74 -1.69
N LEU A 182 1.99 -10.36 -2.93
CA LEU A 182 1.62 -11.09 -4.15
C LEU A 182 2.84 -11.25 -5.05
N SER A 183 3.00 -12.42 -5.66
CA SER A 183 3.98 -12.63 -6.73
C SER A 183 3.65 -11.79 -7.97
N GLY A 184 4.52 -11.81 -8.97
CA GLY A 184 4.24 -11.23 -10.30
C GLY A 184 2.96 -11.76 -10.94
N ASP A 185 2.60 -13.02 -10.66
CA ASP A 185 1.38 -13.69 -11.14
C ASP A 185 0.20 -13.54 -10.18
N LEU A 186 0.29 -12.62 -9.23
CA LEU A 186 -0.73 -12.34 -8.23
C LEU A 186 -1.09 -13.53 -7.31
N GLN A 187 -0.16 -14.48 -7.10
CA GLN A 187 -0.31 -15.53 -6.10
C GLN A 187 0.14 -14.99 -4.73
N PHE A 188 -0.46 -15.49 -3.65
CA PHE A 188 -0.04 -15.13 -2.30
C PHE A 188 1.39 -15.62 -2.05
N VAL A 189 2.22 -14.75 -1.47
CA VAL A 189 3.61 -15.03 -1.08
C VAL A 189 3.90 -14.42 0.29
N PRO A 190 4.88 -14.95 1.04
CA PRO A 190 5.33 -14.32 2.27
C PRO A 190 5.80 -12.88 2.04
N CYS A 191 5.49 -11.99 2.98
CA CYS A 191 5.96 -10.61 2.97
C CYS A 191 7.42 -10.51 3.44
N GLY A 192 8.18 -9.60 2.87
CA GLY A 192 9.49 -9.23 3.39
C GLY A 192 9.40 -8.65 4.81
N ALA A 193 10.45 -8.83 5.61
CA ALA A 193 10.47 -8.42 7.02
C ALA A 193 10.27 -6.91 7.25
N ASP A 194 10.56 -6.09 6.26
CA ASP A 194 10.37 -4.63 6.30
C ASP A 194 8.93 -4.19 5.94
N VAL A 195 8.14 -5.10 5.36
CA VAL A 195 6.70 -4.90 5.09
C VAL A 195 5.85 -5.28 6.29
N VAL A 196 6.24 -6.36 7.00
CA VAL A 196 5.53 -6.86 8.19
C VAL A 196 5.67 -5.83 9.31
N ARG A 197 4.61 -5.05 9.53
CA ARG A 197 4.52 -3.99 10.54
C ARG A 197 3.15 -4.00 11.18
N ASP A 198 2.86 -5.11 11.88
CA ASP A 198 1.57 -5.27 12.52
C ASP A 198 1.30 -4.21 13.56
N CYS A 199 0.09 -3.72 13.52
CA CYS A 199 -0.42 -2.81 14.52
C CYS A 199 -0.47 -3.52 15.89
N ARG A 200 0.21 -2.95 16.88
CA ARG A 200 0.26 -3.45 18.26
C ARG A 200 -0.85 -2.90 19.15
N ASP A 201 -1.70 -2.02 18.61
CA ASP A 201 -2.81 -1.45 19.37
C ASP A 201 -3.93 -2.48 19.48
N GLU A 202 -4.17 -2.96 20.69
CA GLU A 202 -5.23 -3.94 21.01
C GLU A 202 -6.64 -3.31 20.96
N ARG A 203 -6.74 -1.99 20.84
CA ARG A 203 -7.98 -1.22 20.85
C ARG A 203 -8.03 -0.19 19.74
N ALA A 204 -7.47 -0.51 18.58
CA ALA A 204 -7.51 0.37 17.43
C ALA A 204 -8.96 0.65 16.98
N LEU A 205 -9.23 1.86 16.59
CA LEU A 205 -10.55 2.30 16.12
C LEU A 205 -10.82 1.75 14.72
N PHE A 206 -12.04 1.30 14.52
CA PHE A 206 -12.55 0.83 13.23
C PHE A 206 -13.93 1.47 12.99
N THR A 207 -13.96 2.49 12.14
CA THR A 207 -15.14 3.31 11.86
C THR A 207 -16.03 2.64 10.81
N PRO A 208 -17.37 2.67 10.92
CA PRO A 208 -18.28 2.11 9.93
C PRO A 208 -18.18 2.84 8.58
N VAL A 209 -18.62 2.17 7.53
CA VAL A 209 -18.87 2.79 6.22
C VAL A 209 -19.93 3.86 6.36
N ARG A 210 -19.82 4.95 5.62
CA ARG A 210 -20.74 6.10 5.68
C ARG A 210 -21.92 5.93 4.74
#